data_2aee897a4cff12712c62234d31230bb9
#
_entry.id   2aee897a4cff12712c62234d31230bb9
#
_cell.length_a   1.000
_cell.length_b   1.000
_cell.length_c   1.000
_cell.angle_alpha   90.00
_cell.angle_beta   90.00
_cell.angle_gamma   90.00
#
_symmetry.space_group_name_H-M   'P 1'
#
loop_
_entity.id
_entity.type
_entity.pdbx_description
1 polymer ?
#
loop_
_entity_poly.entity_id
_entity_poly.type
_entity_poly.pdbx_seq_one_letter_code
_entity_poly.pdbx_strand_id
1 'polypeptide(L)'
;MHTFPIILLIFLIGCGGEYDTAEFVWEQKADSTKTVLDKALKTEWMEKQGKELMEKAKQFYYDKLHKEKEETIILNTNAPEWTVSDWLNSKPLTLNELHGKVVLIRWWTGPTCPYCINSAAALNEFHETYKNDGLQVLGFYHHKAKSPIDKDAIKGYTEKRGFKFPVAIDHEWKTLNDWWLKTNKGKWTSVSFLLDKKGIVRYIHPGGQYVKGDGEYEKLQQ
;
A
#
# COMPACT_ATOMS: atom_id res chain seq x y z
N MET A 1 20.42 -18.22 -30.66
CA MET A 1 21.74 -17.54 -30.51
C MET A 1 21.49 -16.07 -30.81
N HIS A 2 21.93 -15.19 -29.92
CA HIS A 2 21.91 -13.72 -29.97
C HIS A 2 20.56 -12.99 -29.76
N THR A 3 20.17 -12.89 -28.48
CA THR A 3 19.13 -11.99 -28.01
C THR A 3 19.71 -10.97 -27.02
N PHE A 4 20.59 -10.06 -27.49
CA PHE A 4 21.25 -9.09 -26.60
C PHE A 4 21.32 -7.63 -27.09
N PRO A 5 20.36 -7.05 -27.80
CA PRO A 5 20.41 -5.59 -27.86
C PRO A 5 19.15 -4.84 -27.40
N ILE A 6 18.05 -5.51 -27.01
CA ILE A 6 16.78 -4.79 -26.76
C ILE A 6 16.73 -4.14 -25.37
N ILE A 7 17.49 -4.65 -24.39
CA ILE A 7 17.47 -4.12 -23.02
C ILE A 7 18.21 -2.78 -22.88
N LEU A 8 19.15 -2.48 -23.78
CA LEU A 8 19.94 -1.25 -23.72
C LEU A 8 19.18 -0.01 -24.23
N LEU A 9 18.15 -0.21 -25.09
CA LEU A 9 17.39 0.90 -25.69
C LEU A 9 16.38 1.55 -24.75
N ILE A 10 15.92 0.81 -23.74
CA ILE A 10 14.89 1.31 -22.78
C ILE A 10 15.52 2.24 -21.74
N PHE A 11 16.83 2.17 -21.49
CA PHE A 11 17.52 3.04 -20.53
C PHE A 11 17.92 4.41 -21.08
N LEU A 12 17.85 4.62 -22.40
CA LEU A 12 18.30 5.87 -23.03
C LEU A 12 17.18 6.92 -23.22
N ILE A 13 15.92 6.58 -22.93
CA ILE A 13 14.79 7.50 -23.07
C ILE A 13 14.51 8.30 -21.77
N GLY A 14 15.24 8.03 -20.70
CA GLY A 14 14.97 8.60 -19.36
C GLY A 14 15.95 9.63 -18.83
N CYS A 15 17.05 9.93 -19.50
CA CYS A 15 18.04 10.90 -19.00
C CYS A 15 18.41 11.90 -20.09
N GLY A 16 17.84 13.10 -20.04
CA GLY A 16 18.29 14.25 -20.80
C GLY A 16 19.69 14.67 -20.35
N GLY A 17 20.70 14.41 -21.14
CA GLY A 17 22.06 14.88 -20.97
C GLY A 17 22.76 14.86 -22.32
N GLU A 18 23.24 16.02 -22.76
CA GLU A 18 24.01 16.22 -23.99
C GLU A 18 25.20 15.26 -24.06
N TYR A 19 25.23 14.42 -25.08
CA TYR A 19 26.46 13.76 -25.55
C TYR A 19 26.65 14.02 -27.04
N ASP A 20 27.43 15.05 -27.30
CA ASP A 20 28.00 15.38 -28.59
C ASP A 20 29.17 14.37 -28.83
N THR A 21 29.15 13.61 -29.90
CA THR A 21 30.26 12.94 -30.64
C THR A 21 29.93 11.58 -31.25
N ALA A 22 28.71 11.06 -31.25
CA ALA A 22 28.39 9.82 -31.94
C ALA A 22 27.49 10.03 -33.19
N GLU A 23 27.35 11.28 -33.64
CA GLU A 23 26.38 11.67 -34.67
C GLU A 23 26.68 11.24 -36.08
N PHE A 24 27.92 10.91 -36.39
CA PHE A 24 28.35 10.81 -37.82
C PHE A 24 28.20 9.42 -38.46
N VAL A 25 27.93 8.38 -37.73
CA VAL A 25 27.85 7.00 -38.30
C VAL A 25 26.43 6.45 -38.35
N TRP A 26 25.49 7.11 -37.71
CA TRP A 26 24.09 6.61 -37.59
C TRP A 26 23.09 7.19 -38.60
N GLU A 27 23.41 8.33 -39.20
CA GLU A 27 22.41 9.02 -40.04
C GLU A 27 22.05 8.32 -41.36
N GLN A 28 22.92 7.56 -41.96
CA GLN A 28 22.61 6.89 -43.25
C GLN A 28 21.99 5.50 -43.11
N LYS A 29 22.04 4.86 -41.93
CA LYS A 29 21.26 3.65 -41.60
C LYS A 29 20.01 3.93 -40.80
N ALA A 30 19.89 5.14 -40.26
CA ALA A 30 18.85 5.52 -39.36
C ALA A 30 17.48 5.67 -40.03
N ASP A 31 17.42 6.07 -41.29
CA ASP A 31 16.15 6.43 -41.92
C ASP A 31 15.29 5.19 -42.24
N SER A 32 15.88 4.10 -42.74
CA SER A 32 15.11 2.88 -42.97
C SER A 32 14.80 2.11 -41.66
N THR A 33 15.71 2.17 -40.68
CA THR A 33 15.49 1.52 -39.38
C THR A 33 14.53 2.30 -38.52
N LYS A 34 14.55 3.64 -38.58
CA LYS A 34 13.60 4.52 -37.91
C LYS A 34 12.19 4.31 -38.41
N THR A 35 12.01 4.20 -39.76
CA THR A 35 10.69 3.95 -40.36
C THR A 35 10.15 2.59 -39.96
N VAL A 36 10.97 1.55 -39.85
CA VAL A 36 10.59 0.20 -39.39
C VAL A 36 10.30 0.20 -37.90
N LEU A 37 11.11 0.90 -37.10
CA LEU A 37 10.93 1.00 -35.65
C LEU A 37 9.67 1.81 -35.30
N ASP A 38 9.44 2.94 -35.98
CA ASP A 38 8.24 3.76 -35.82
C ASP A 38 6.96 3.01 -36.25
N LYS A 39 7.09 2.16 -37.25
CA LYS A 39 5.98 1.31 -37.72
C LYS A 39 5.73 0.14 -36.76
N ALA A 40 6.78 -0.43 -36.17
CA ALA A 40 6.67 -1.48 -35.14
C ALA A 40 6.17 -0.94 -33.80
N LEU A 41 6.58 0.27 -33.41
CA LEU A 41 6.11 0.95 -32.21
C LEU A 41 4.65 1.42 -32.31
N LYS A 42 4.15 1.62 -33.53
CA LYS A 42 2.74 1.98 -33.81
C LYS A 42 1.81 0.78 -33.94
N THR A 43 2.32 -0.44 -33.88
CA THR A 43 1.45 -1.62 -34.00
C THR A 43 0.78 -1.92 -32.64
N GLU A 44 -0.53 -2.14 -32.71
CA GLU A 44 -1.38 -2.55 -31.57
C GLU A 44 -0.78 -3.73 -30.77
N TRP A 45 0.02 -4.57 -31.43
CA TRP A 45 0.74 -5.67 -30.83
C TRP A 45 1.82 -5.22 -29.83
N MET A 46 2.64 -4.19 -30.19
CA MET A 46 3.70 -3.67 -29.31
C MET A 46 3.11 -2.94 -28.09
N GLU A 47 2.01 -2.22 -28.25
CA GLU A 47 1.29 -1.61 -27.13
C GLU A 47 0.73 -2.67 -26.19
N LYS A 48 0.15 -3.73 -26.73
CA LYS A 48 -0.38 -4.85 -25.96
C LYS A 48 0.73 -5.59 -25.21
N GLN A 49 1.86 -5.90 -25.88
CA GLN A 49 3.01 -6.55 -25.26
C GLN A 49 3.68 -5.64 -24.22
N GLY A 50 3.78 -4.35 -24.51
CA GLY A 50 4.31 -3.37 -23.55
C GLY A 50 3.47 -3.27 -22.28
N LYS A 51 2.15 -3.22 -22.41
CA LYS A 51 1.23 -3.24 -21.25
C LYS A 51 1.35 -4.54 -20.47
N GLU A 52 1.36 -5.68 -21.14
CA GLU A 52 1.50 -6.99 -20.50
C GLU A 52 2.84 -7.13 -19.79
N LEU A 53 3.93 -6.67 -20.39
CA LEU A 53 5.26 -6.67 -19.77
C LEU A 53 5.33 -5.76 -18.55
N MET A 54 4.72 -4.58 -18.62
CA MET A 54 4.61 -3.66 -17.50
C MET A 54 3.80 -4.24 -16.35
N GLU A 55 2.69 -4.89 -16.63
CA GLU A 55 1.90 -5.55 -15.59
C GLU A 55 2.65 -6.74 -14.98
N LYS A 56 3.33 -7.55 -15.79
CA LYS A 56 4.21 -8.62 -15.28
C LYS A 56 5.37 -8.07 -14.44
N ALA A 57 5.97 -6.94 -14.84
CA ALA A 57 7.02 -6.30 -14.07
C ALA A 57 6.49 -5.71 -12.76
N LYS A 58 5.33 -5.09 -12.77
CA LYS A 58 4.64 -4.62 -11.55
C LYS A 58 4.32 -5.80 -10.63
N GLN A 59 3.75 -6.88 -11.17
CA GLN A 59 3.42 -8.06 -10.40
C GLN A 59 4.69 -8.71 -9.82
N PHE A 60 5.75 -8.88 -10.61
CA PHE A 60 7.04 -9.40 -10.14
C PHE A 60 7.65 -8.53 -9.04
N TYR A 61 7.63 -7.20 -9.22
CA TYR A 61 8.12 -6.28 -8.20
C TYR A 61 7.27 -6.33 -6.93
N TYR A 62 5.96 -6.42 -7.11
CA TYR A 62 4.99 -6.60 -6.04
C TYR A 62 5.24 -7.91 -5.29
N ASP A 63 5.34 -9.04 -6.00
CA ASP A 63 5.59 -10.36 -5.42
C ASP A 63 6.94 -10.42 -4.70
N LYS A 64 7.99 -9.79 -5.27
CA LYS A 64 9.29 -9.67 -4.62
C LYS A 64 9.23 -8.87 -3.34
N LEU A 65 8.53 -7.71 -3.35
CA LEU A 65 8.33 -6.90 -2.16
C LEU A 65 7.54 -7.65 -1.08
N HIS A 66 6.61 -8.51 -1.49
CA HIS A 66 5.79 -9.30 -0.56
C HIS A 66 6.52 -10.56 -0.08
N LYS A 67 7.31 -11.23 -0.92
CA LYS A 67 8.07 -12.43 -0.56
C LYS A 67 9.14 -12.14 0.51
N GLU A 68 9.79 -10.98 0.47
CA GLU A 68 10.71 -10.55 1.53
C GLU A 68 10.01 -10.17 2.85
N LYS A 69 8.65 -10.19 2.86
CA LYS A 69 7.82 -9.77 4.01
C LYS A 69 7.04 -10.92 4.66
N GLU A 70 7.12 -12.13 4.14
CA GLU A 70 6.38 -13.29 4.67
C GLU A 70 6.87 -13.80 6.03
N GLU A 71 7.99 -13.32 6.54
CA GLU A 71 8.44 -13.61 7.90
C GLU A 71 7.93 -12.60 8.93
N THR A 72 6.63 -12.31 8.89
CA THR A 72 6.01 -11.49 9.93
C THR A 72 5.75 -12.38 11.14
N ILE A 73 6.47 -12.14 12.22
CA ILE A 73 6.42 -12.94 13.46
C ILE A 73 5.00 -13.10 14.01
N ILE A 74 4.07 -12.20 13.70
CA ILE A 74 2.69 -12.25 14.22
C ILE A 74 1.65 -12.85 13.26
N LEU A 75 2.00 -13.16 12.00
CA LEU A 75 1.07 -13.81 11.09
C LEU A 75 0.73 -15.23 11.58
N ASN A 76 -0.55 -15.58 11.59
CA ASN A 76 -1.10 -16.82 12.14
C ASN A 76 -0.88 -17.02 13.65
N THR A 77 -0.58 -15.96 14.38
CA THR A 77 -0.54 -15.97 15.85
C THR A 77 -1.65 -15.08 16.44
N ASN A 78 -1.88 -15.19 17.73
CA ASN A 78 -2.74 -14.24 18.43
C ASN A 78 -2.17 -12.83 18.29
N ALA A 79 -3.03 -11.88 17.96
CA ALA A 79 -2.64 -10.48 17.94
C ALA A 79 -2.19 -10.06 19.35
N PRO A 80 -1.06 -9.35 19.49
CA PRO A 80 -0.67 -8.78 20.78
C PRO A 80 -1.70 -7.73 21.25
N GLU A 81 -1.85 -7.54 22.56
CA GLU A 81 -2.65 -6.44 23.07
C GLU A 81 -2.08 -5.10 22.63
N TRP A 82 -2.95 -4.13 22.40
CA TRP A 82 -2.54 -2.75 22.17
C TRP A 82 -2.56 -1.93 23.46
N THR A 83 -1.75 -0.89 23.51
CA THR A 83 -1.61 -0.01 24.67
C THR A 83 -2.11 1.40 24.36
N VAL A 84 -3.28 1.52 23.74
CA VAL A 84 -3.90 2.80 23.41
C VAL A 84 -5.04 3.12 24.38
N SER A 85 -5.05 4.34 24.88
CA SER A 85 -6.08 4.83 25.80
C SER A 85 -6.98 5.89 25.19
N ASP A 86 -6.47 6.60 24.19
CA ASP A 86 -7.19 7.69 23.53
C ASP A 86 -7.93 7.21 22.27
N TRP A 87 -9.24 7.43 22.26
CA TRP A 87 -10.12 7.01 21.19
C TRP A 87 -11.03 8.13 20.73
N LEU A 88 -11.38 8.10 19.44
CA LEU A 88 -12.39 8.90 18.79
C LEU A 88 -13.50 7.95 18.27
N ASN A 89 -14.71 8.42 18.17
CA ASN A 89 -15.90 7.69 17.71
C ASN A 89 -16.30 6.47 18.57
N SER A 90 -15.63 6.23 19.68
CA SER A 90 -15.98 5.16 20.62
C SER A 90 -15.38 5.39 22.00
N LYS A 91 -15.83 4.62 23.00
CA LYS A 91 -15.06 4.36 24.23
C LYS A 91 -13.82 3.53 23.88
N PRO A 92 -12.83 3.45 24.78
CA PRO A 92 -11.69 2.53 24.64
C PRO A 92 -12.16 1.10 24.37
N LEU A 93 -11.47 0.41 23.44
CA LEU A 93 -11.74 -0.98 23.08
C LEU A 93 -10.52 -1.84 23.38
N THR A 94 -10.74 -3.09 23.73
CA THR A 94 -9.73 -4.12 23.93
C THR A 94 -9.90 -5.25 22.91
N LEU A 95 -8.86 -6.02 22.64
CA LEU A 95 -8.96 -7.21 21.78
C LEU A 95 -9.98 -8.22 22.33
N ASN A 96 -10.04 -8.37 23.64
CA ASN A 96 -10.97 -9.29 24.28
C ASN A 96 -12.45 -8.93 24.00
N GLU A 97 -12.80 -7.63 24.00
CA GLU A 97 -14.16 -7.16 23.65
C GLU A 97 -14.52 -7.37 22.19
N LEU A 98 -13.52 -7.64 21.35
CA LEU A 98 -13.69 -7.85 19.89
C LEU A 98 -13.71 -9.33 19.51
N HIS A 99 -13.54 -10.25 20.45
CA HIS A 99 -13.72 -11.67 20.17
C HIS A 99 -15.10 -11.94 19.56
N GLY A 100 -15.15 -12.83 18.58
CA GLY A 100 -16.36 -13.13 17.81
C GLY A 100 -16.55 -12.24 16.58
N LYS A 101 -15.74 -11.17 16.43
CA LYS A 101 -15.75 -10.30 15.25
C LYS A 101 -14.48 -10.52 14.39
N VAL A 102 -14.61 -10.32 13.11
CA VAL A 102 -13.47 -10.08 12.22
C VAL A 102 -13.03 -8.63 12.43
N VAL A 103 -11.73 -8.38 12.60
CA VAL A 103 -11.24 -7.03 12.89
C VAL A 103 -10.28 -6.59 11.80
N LEU A 104 -10.58 -5.50 11.12
CA LEU A 104 -9.69 -4.82 10.18
C LEU A 104 -9.08 -3.59 10.85
N ILE A 105 -7.78 -3.63 11.08
CA ILE A 105 -7.04 -2.53 11.69
C ILE A 105 -6.21 -1.84 10.62
N ARG A 106 -6.26 -0.51 10.55
CA ARG A 106 -5.44 0.29 9.64
C ARG A 106 -4.69 1.38 10.39
N TRP A 107 -3.35 1.34 10.33
CA TRP A 107 -2.54 2.49 10.74
C TRP A 107 -2.56 3.58 9.68
N TRP A 108 -2.76 4.81 10.13
CA TRP A 108 -2.82 5.98 9.29
C TRP A 108 -2.23 7.20 9.99
N THR A 109 -1.92 8.24 9.23
CA THR A 109 -1.33 9.47 9.74
C THR A 109 -1.96 10.71 9.11
N GLY A 110 -1.50 11.87 9.50
CA GLY A 110 -1.96 13.21 9.22
C GLY A 110 -2.39 13.55 7.79
N PRO A 111 -2.70 14.80 7.51
CA PRO A 111 -3.55 15.18 6.38
C PRO A 111 -2.94 14.90 5.00
N THR A 112 -1.62 14.78 4.92
CA THR A 112 -0.86 14.71 3.66
C THR A 112 -0.46 13.30 3.24
N CYS A 113 -0.88 12.25 3.95
CA CYS A 113 -0.57 10.87 3.58
C CYS A 113 -1.44 10.41 2.39
N PRO A 114 -0.90 10.26 1.17
CA PRO A 114 -1.70 9.89 0.01
C PRO A 114 -2.29 8.50 0.14
N TYR A 115 -1.55 7.53 0.66
CA TYR A 115 -2.03 6.16 0.89
C TYR A 115 -3.18 6.09 1.90
N CYS A 116 -3.15 6.97 2.93
CA CYS A 116 -4.21 7.05 3.92
C CYS A 116 -5.47 7.70 3.35
N ILE A 117 -5.30 8.70 2.47
CA ILE A 117 -6.40 9.37 1.78
C ILE A 117 -7.08 8.40 0.81
N ASN A 118 -6.30 7.73 -0.03
CA ASN A 118 -6.82 6.84 -1.07
C ASN A 118 -7.54 5.61 -0.49
N SER A 119 -7.03 5.04 0.63
CA SER A 119 -7.68 3.89 1.27
C SER A 119 -8.90 4.25 2.11
N ALA A 120 -9.18 5.55 2.35
CA ALA A 120 -10.28 5.95 3.22
C ALA A 120 -11.65 5.52 2.69
N ALA A 121 -11.86 5.60 1.37
CA ALA A 121 -13.11 5.18 0.74
C ALA A 121 -13.36 3.68 0.95
N ALA A 122 -12.34 2.85 0.75
CA ALA A 122 -12.42 1.40 0.96
C ALA A 122 -12.72 1.04 2.44
N LEU A 123 -12.05 1.70 3.39
CA LEU A 123 -12.31 1.48 4.83
C LEU A 123 -13.74 1.83 5.21
N ASN A 124 -14.26 2.95 4.69
CA ASN A 124 -15.65 3.35 4.93
C ASN A 124 -16.62 2.35 4.28
N GLU A 125 -16.35 1.90 3.04
CA GLU A 125 -17.16 0.90 2.36
C GLU A 125 -17.19 -0.43 3.14
N PHE A 126 -16.04 -0.94 3.57
CA PHE A 126 -15.97 -2.16 4.39
C PHE A 126 -16.74 -2.00 5.70
N HIS A 127 -16.55 -0.88 6.39
CA HIS A 127 -17.29 -0.62 7.62
C HIS A 127 -18.79 -0.62 7.40
N GLU A 128 -19.29 0.17 6.44
CA GLU A 128 -20.73 0.28 6.20
C GLU A 128 -21.35 -1.03 5.69
N THR A 129 -20.63 -1.76 4.85
CA THR A 129 -21.14 -3.00 4.25
C THR A 129 -21.18 -4.15 5.25
N TYR A 130 -20.13 -4.32 6.07
CA TYR A 130 -19.96 -5.56 6.86
C TYR A 130 -20.08 -5.39 8.37
N LYS A 131 -20.32 -4.17 8.89
CA LYS A 131 -20.46 -3.94 10.34
C LYS A 131 -21.55 -4.79 11.00
N ASN A 132 -22.63 -5.04 10.28
CA ASN A 132 -23.76 -5.87 10.77
C ASN A 132 -23.48 -7.37 10.60
N ASP A 133 -22.51 -7.75 9.76
CA ASP A 133 -22.11 -9.13 9.51
C ASP A 133 -20.90 -9.54 10.38
N GLY A 134 -20.53 -8.68 11.31
CA GLY A 134 -19.52 -8.98 12.32
C GLY A 134 -18.11 -8.46 12.00
N LEU A 135 -17.96 -7.54 11.03
CA LEU A 135 -16.70 -6.82 10.83
C LEU A 135 -16.62 -5.61 11.77
N GLN A 136 -15.49 -5.47 12.44
CA GLN A 136 -15.10 -4.24 13.11
C GLN A 136 -13.91 -3.61 12.41
N VAL A 137 -14.09 -2.43 11.81
CA VAL A 137 -12.98 -1.62 11.30
C VAL A 137 -12.45 -0.74 12.42
N LEU A 138 -11.13 -0.63 12.53
CA LEU A 138 -10.43 0.24 13.47
C LEU A 138 -9.36 1.06 12.73
N GLY A 139 -9.32 2.35 13.00
CA GLY A 139 -8.23 3.21 12.59
C GLY A 139 -7.25 3.42 13.73
N PHE A 140 -5.95 3.27 13.49
CA PHE A 140 -4.91 3.60 14.45
C PHE A 140 -4.11 4.78 13.91
N TYR A 141 -4.28 5.94 14.53
CA TYR A 141 -3.54 7.15 14.17
C TYR A 141 -2.16 7.15 14.81
N HIS A 142 -1.11 7.29 14.01
CA HIS A 142 0.23 7.55 14.50
C HIS A 142 0.71 8.92 14.02
N HIS A 143 1.29 9.68 14.95
CA HIS A 143 1.70 11.06 14.71
C HIS A 143 3.10 11.12 14.08
N LYS A 144 3.23 11.76 12.91
CA LYS A 144 4.51 11.93 12.20
C LYS A 144 5.09 13.33 12.29
N ALA A 145 4.28 14.32 12.67
CA ALA A 145 4.76 15.69 12.79
C ALA A 145 5.64 15.86 14.03
N LYS A 146 6.51 16.85 14.01
CA LYS A 146 7.33 17.22 15.18
C LYS A 146 6.54 18.02 16.24
N SER A 147 5.37 18.55 15.86
CA SER A 147 4.47 19.23 16.79
C SER A 147 3.88 18.23 17.79
N PRO A 148 3.44 18.67 18.97
CA PRO A 148 2.66 17.85 19.87
C PRO A 148 1.41 17.28 19.20
N ILE A 149 0.92 16.15 19.72
CA ILE A 149 -0.36 15.58 19.30
C ILE A 149 -1.48 16.57 19.65
N ASP A 150 -2.25 16.92 18.63
CA ASP A 150 -3.46 17.73 18.76
C ASP A 150 -4.67 16.84 18.45
N LYS A 151 -5.44 16.51 19.48
CA LYS A 151 -6.58 15.60 19.39
C LYS A 151 -7.73 16.18 18.56
N ASP A 152 -7.92 17.49 18.60
CA ASP A 152 -8.97 18.16 17.81
C ASP A 152 -8.60 18.18 16.32
N ALA A 153 -7.33 18.40 16.00
CA ALA A 153 -6.83 18.25 14.63
C ALA A 153 -7.02 16.82 14.10
N ILE A 154 -6.70 15.79 14.92
CA ILE A 154 -6.89 14.39 14.54
C ILE A 154 -8.38 14.08 14.33
N LYS A 155 -9.26 14.61 15.19
CA LYS A 155 -10.70 14.53 15.02
C LYS A 155 -11.15 15.13 13.69
N GLY A 156 -10.68 16.33 13.37
CA GLY A 156 -10.94 16.98 12.08
C GLY A 156 -10.47 16.16 10.88
N TYR A 157 -9.29 15.50 10.97
CA TYR A 157 -8.81 14.59 9.92
C TYR A 157 -9.68 13.35 9.79
N THR A 158 -10.15 12.80 10.90
CA THR A 158 -11.04 11.64 10.97
C THR A 158 -12.39 11.96 10.29
N GLU A 159 -12.98 13.10 10.63
CA GLU A 159 -14.22 13.61 10.05
C GLU A 159 -14.09 13.87 8.55
N LYS A 160 -13.01 14.53 8.13
CA LYS A 160 -12.72 14.82 6.71
C LYS A 160 -12.61 13.55 5.85
N ARG A 161 -12.18 12.42 6.44
CA ARG A 161 -12.10 11.12 5.77
C ARG A 161 -13.40 10.33 5.84
N GLY A 162 -14.40 10.84 6.57
CA GLY A 162 -15.68 10.18 6.75
C GLY A 162 -15.63 8.95 7.65
N PHE A 163 -14.58 8.81 8.49
CA PHE A 163 -14.45 7.67 9.39
C PHE A 163 -15.49 7.72 10.48
N LYS A 164 -16.40 6.74 10.48
CA LYS A 164 -17.42 6.56 11.52
C LYS A 164 -17.10 5.41 12.47
N PHE A 165 -16.10 4.62 12.13
CA PHE A 165 -15.59 3.55 12.97
C PHE A 165 -14.65 4.09 14.06
N PRO A 166 -14.35 3.29 15.11
CA PRO A 166 -13.43 3.67 16.18
C PRO A 166 -12.05 4.01 15.67
N VAL A 167 -11.46 5.09 16.19
CA VAL A 167 -10.11 5.52 15.87
C VAL A 167 -9.31 5.68 17.16
N ALA A 168 -8.26 4.89 17.31
CA ALA A 168 -7.29 4.97 18.39
C ALA A 168 -6.15 5.94 18.05
N ILE A 169 -5.57 6.59 19.05
CA ILE A 169 -4.37 7.39 18.92
C ILE A 169 -3.20 6.61 19.50
N ASP A 170 -2.31 6.14 18.63
CA ASP A 170 -1.13 5.35 19.00
C ASP A 170 0.02 6.29 19.37
N HIS A 171 0.04 6.67 20.63
CA HIS A 171 1.06 7.56 21.19
C HIS A 171 2.44 6.93 21.06
N GLU A 172 3.43 7.74 20.64
CA GLU A 172 4.83 7.33 20.46
C GLU A 172 5.02 6.09 19.58
N TRP A 173 3.99 5.78 18.76
CA TRP A 173 3.97 4.61 17.89
C TRP A 173 4.14 3.27 18.63
N LYS A 174 3.73 3.21 19.88
CA LYS A 174 4.01 2.07 20.75
C LYS A 174 3.41 0.78 20.20
N THR A 175 2.13 0.80 19.87
CA THR A 175 1.46 -0.38 19.30
C THR A 175 2.00 -0.71 17.92
N LEU A 176 2.23 0.29 17.06
CA LEU A 176 2.82 0.10 15.74
C LEU A 176 4.22 -0.51 15.81
N ASN A 177 5.04 -0.07 16.75
CA ASN A 177 6.37 -0.63 17.00
C ASN A 177 6.28 -2.11 17.40
N ASP A 178 5.42 -2.43 18.37
CA ASP A 178 5.30 -3.79 18.90
C ASP A 178 4.72 -4.76 17.88
N TRP A 179 3.75 -4.33 17.08
CA TRP A 179 3.10 -5.16 16.08
C TRP A 179 3.88 -5.29 14.78
N TRP A 180 4.60 -4.25 14.39
CA TRP A 180 5.11 -4.16 13.02
C TRP A 180 6.58 -3.77 12.90
N LEU A 181 6.98 -2.60 13.43
CA LEU A 181 8.27 -2.01 13.07
C LEU A 181 9.47 -2.75 13.67
N LYS A 182 9.34 -3.26 14.90
CA LYS A 182 10.42 -4.00 15.57
C LYS A 182 10.71 -5.35 14.93
N THR A 183 9.68 -5.99 14.39
CA THR A 183 9.75 -7.38 13.92
C THR A 183 10.02 -7.51 12.42
N ASN A 184 9.66 -6.51 11.61
CA ASN A 184 9.65 -6.63 10.16
C ASN A 184 10.70 -5.81 9.43
N LYS A 185 11.56 -5.05 10.11
CA LYS A 185 12.40 -4.03 9.45
C LYS A 185 11.57 -3.15 8.49
N GLY A 186 10.26 -3.07 8.71
CA GLY A 186 9.26 -2.48 7.84
C GLY A 186 9.50 -0.99 7.68
N LYS A 187 9.52 -0.55 6.43
CA LYS A 187 9.68 0.87 6.08
C LYS A 187 8.35 1.62 6.07
N TRP A 188 7.24 0.88 5.96
CA TRP A 188 5.91 1.47 5.79
C TRP A 188 5.14 1.46 7.11
N THR A 189 4.54 2.58 7.43
CA THR A 189 3.73 2.76 8.64
C THR A 189 2.23 2.78 8.37
N SER A 190 1.83 2.66 7.10
CA SER A 190 0.43 2.54 6.69
C SER A 190 0.04 1.05 6.51
N VAL A 191 0.36 0.24 7.51
CA VAL A 191 0.07 -1.20 7.53
C VAL A 191 -1.38 -1.46 7.92
N SER A 192 -1.95 -2.58 7.45
CA SER A 192 -3.24 -3.08 7.94
C SER A 192 -3.12 -4.54 8.37
N PHE A 193 -3.91 -4.91 9.37
CA PHE A 193 -4.03 -6.27 9.87
C PHE A 193 -5.47 -6.72 9.82
N LEU A 194 -5.70 -7.94 9.35
CA LEU A 194 -6.99 -8.60 9.42
C LEU A 194 -6.91 -9.73 10.44
N LEU A 195 -7.77 -9.66 11.45
CA LEU A 195 -7.87 -10.65 12.51
C LEU A 195 -9.16 -11.46 12.32
N ASP A 196 -9.08 -12.75 12.57
CA ASP A 196 -10.27 -13.59 12.63
C ASP A 196 -11.05 -13.42 13.95
N LYS A 197 -12.19 -14.10 14.07
CA LYS A 197 -13.07 -14.07 15.25
C LYS A 197 -12.40 -14.54 16.55
N LYS A 198 -11.24 -15.18 16.46
CA LYS A 198 -10.43 -15.62 17.61
C LYS A 198 -9.31 -14.66 17.96
N GLY A 199 -9.18 -13.54 17.23
CA GLY A 199 -8.10 -12.58 17.41
C GLY A 199 -6.77 -13.02 16.79
N ILE A 200 -6.78 -14.02 15.90
CA ILE A 200 -5.58 -14.49 15.19
C ILE A 200 -5.38 -13.62 13.95
N VAL A 201 -4.17 -13.13 13.74
CA VAL A 201 -3.80 -12.35 12.55
C VAL A 201 -3.80 -13.28 11.33
N ARG A 202 -4.69 -13.04 10.37
CA ARG A 202 -4.84 -13.86 9.16
C ARG A 202 -4.29 -13.23 7.91
N TYR A 203 -4.24 -11.90 7.87
CA TYR A 203 -3.67 -11.19 6.74
C TYR A 203 -2.99 -9.91 7.21
N ILE A 204 -1.89 -9.56 6.55
CA ILE A 204 -1.17 -8.31 6.76
C ILE A 204 -0.98 -7.63 5.42
N HIS A 205 -1.59 -6.46 5.25
CA HIS A 205 -1.28 -5.57 4.15
C HIS A 205 -0.11 -4.67 4.57
N PRO A 206 1.08 -4.85 4.00
CA PRO A 206 2.33 -4.33 4.58
C PRO A 206 2.51 -2.82 4.45
N GLY A 207 1.62 -2.15 3.76
CA GLY A 207 1.64 -0.69 3.53
C GLY A 207 1.26 -0.32 2.10
N GLY A 208 1.19 0.97 1.83
CA GLY A 208 0.61 1.45 0.57
C GLY A 208 -0.87 1.74 0.70
N GLN A 209 -1.61 1.64 -0.37
CA GLN A 209 -3.06 1.85 -0.45
C GLN A 209 -3.77 0.57 -0.89
N TYR A 210 -5.07 0.54 -0.68
CA TYR A 210 -5.99 -0.34 -1.36
C TYR A 210 -7.21 0.47 -1.80
N VAL A 211 -7.53 0.35 -3.07
CA VAL A 211 -8.60 1.07 -3.73
C VAL A 211 -9.39 0.04 -4.56
N LYS A 212 -10.69 0.17 -4.62
CA LYS A 212 -11.55 -0.73 -5.39
C LYS A 212 -11.01 -0.90 -6.81
N GLY A 213 -10.74 -2.14 -7.20
CA GLY A 213 -10.16 -2.51 -8.48
C GLY A 213 -8.62 -2.62 -8.51
N ASP A 214 -7.91 -2.54 -7.38
CA ASP A 214 -6.44 -2.63 -7.32
C ASP A 214 -5.89 -3.99 -6.84
N GLY A 215 -6.71 -5.01 -6.77
CA GLY A 215 -6.31 -6.35 -6.29
C GLY A 215 -6.05 -6.44 -4.79
N GLU A 216 -5.55 -5.40 -4.13
CA GLU A 216 -5.36 -5.37 -2.67
C GLU A 216 -6.69 -5.15 -1.94
N TYR A 217 -7.57 -4.35 -2.56
CA TYR A 217 -8.95 -4.22 -2.08
C TYR A 217 -9.68 -5.56 -2.13
N GLU A 218 -9.60 -6.28 -3.26
CA GLU A 218 -10.25 -7.57 -3.47
C GLU A 218 -9.71 -8.65 -2.52
N LYS A 219 -8.41 -8.63 -2.18
CA LYS A 219 -7.82 -9.52 -1.17
C LYS A 219 -8.35 -9.28 0.24
N LEU A 220 -8.64 -8.03 0.59
CA LEU A 220 -9.22 -7.69 1.88
C LEU A 220 -10.72 -8.04 1.96
N GLN A 221 -11.39 -8.15 0.81
CA GLN A 221 -12.81 -8.46 0.73
C GLN A 221 -13.10 -9.97 0.82
N GLN A 222 -12.14 -10.83 0.46
CA GLN A 222 -12.24 -12.30 0.50
C GLN A 222 -12.17 -12.85 1.94
#